data_18f2a799380ca13d9eaa8de2bc57dc9c
#
_entry.id   18f2a799380ca13d9eaa8de2bc57dc9c
#
_cell.length_a   1.000
_cell.length_b   1.000
_cell.length_c   1.000
_cell.angle_alpha   90.00
_cell.angle_beta   90.00
_cell.angle_gamma   90.00
#
_symmetry.space_group_name_H-M   'P 1'
#
loop_
_entity.id
_entity.type
_entity.pdbx_description
1 polymer ?
#
loop_
_entity_poly.entity_id
_entity_poly.type
_entity_poly.pdbx_seq_one_letter_code
_entity_poly.pdbx_strand_id
1 'polypeptide(L)'
;MRVLEERVELSAPAPQVWAVLADFGGVATWAPYMRNSQLLGEQAVGVGARRAMLHAWGFRFEECVTQWHEGKGFSFDVLKAPFPMKEVKETWAMAREDGHTVVSTQVRYGMRLGQIGRVLDSLLVRFLVRREMRAGLRGLRQHIERSTGDS
;
A
#
# COMPACT_ATOMS: atom_id res chain seq x y z
N MET A 1 -13.13 12.18 7.20
CA MET A 1 -12.08 11.24 6.77
C MET A 1 -12.55 9.81 6.90
N ARG A 2 -12.41 9.04 5.87
CA ARG A 2 -12.65 7.60 5.89
C ARG A 2 -11.37 6.88 6.28
N VAL A 3 -11.46 5.87 7.15
CA VAL A 3 -10.35 5.00 7.49
C VAL A 3 -10.77 3.57 7.20
N LEU A 4 -9.98 2.88 6.37
CA LEU A 4 -10.19 1.48 6.04
C LEU A 4 -8.96 0.68 6.46
N GLU A 5 -9.16 -0.52 6.97
CA GLU A 5 -8.07 -1.40 7.38
C GLU A 5 -8.33 -2.83 6.91
N GLU A 6 -7.29 -3.48 6.43
CA GLU A 6 -7.29 -4.89 6.01
C GLU A 6 -6.01 -5.56 6.48
N ARG A 7 -6.04 -6.88 6.65
CA ARG A 7 -4.88 -7.64 7.11
C ARG A 7 -4.80 -9.00 6.43
N VAL A 8 -3.59 -9.57 6.43
CA VAL A 8 -3.33 -10.91 5.95
C VAL A 8 -2.29 -11.59 6.85
N GLU A 9 -2.41 -12.90 7.01
CA GLU A 9 -1.44 -13.70 7.73
C GLU A 9 -0.54 -14.45 6.75
N LEU A 10 0.76 -14.49 7.06
CA LEU A 10 1.77 -15.20 6.28
C LEU A 10 2.57 -16.11 7.19
N SER A 11 2.96 -17.28 6.68
CA SER A 11 3.84 -18.19 7.42
C SER A 11 5.32 -17.80 7.30
N ALA A 12 5.68 -16.93 6.34
CA ALA A 12 7.05 -16.49 6.12
C ALA A 12 7.60 -15.72 7.34
N PRO A 13 8.92 -15.81 7.61
CA PRO A 13 9.55 -15.04 8.68
C PRO A 13 9.45 -13.53 8.45
N ALA A 14 9.35 -12.76 9.55
CA ALA A 14 9.25 -11.31 9.49
C ALA A 14 10.35 -10.63 8.66
N PRO A 15 11.65 -11.01 8.77
CA PRO A 15 12.68 -10.39 7.95
C PRO A 15 12.47 -10.58 6.44
N GLN A 16 11.94 -11.72 6.02
CA GLN A 16 11.64 -12.00 4.61
C GLN A 16 10.50 -11.12 4.10
N VAL A 17 9.46 -10.97 4.91
CA VAL A 17 8.32 -10.10 4.58
C VAL A 17 8.75 -8.64 4.52
N TRP A 18 9.56 -8.20 5.51
CA TRP A 18 10.07 -6.84 5.53
C TRP A 18 10.93 -6.51 4.32
N ALA A 19 11.78 -7.42 3.87
CA ALA A 19 12.62 -7.20 2.69
C ALA A 19 11.80 -6.86 1.46
N VAL A 20 10.63 -7.46 1.30
CA VAL A 20 9.71 -7.17 0.19
C VAL A 20 9.02 -5.82 0.38
N LEU A 21 8.48 -5.57 1.57
CA LEU A 21 7.78 -4.30 1.88
C LEU A 21 8.74 -3.11 1.81
N ALA A 22 9.95 -3.25 2.34
CA ALA A 22 10.94 -2.16 2.38
C ALA A 22 11.50 -1.79 1.01
N ASP A 23 11.35 -2.65 0.01
CA ASP A 23 11.67 -2.33 -1.38
C ASP A 23 10.56 -1.42 -1.95
N PHE A 24 10.57 -0.17 -1.53
CA PHE A 24 9.52 0.80 -1.81
C PHE A 24 9.31 1.03 -3.31
N GLY A 25 10.40 1.10 -4.08
CA GLY A 25 10.34 1.27 -5.53
C GLY A 25 9.82 0.04 -6.28
N GLY A 26 9.88 -1.14 -5.66
CA GLY A 26 9.53 -2.43 -6.28
C GLY A 26 8.09 -2.87 -6.08
N VAL A 27 7.20 -2.02 -5.58
CA VAL A 27 5.81 -2.38 -5.24
C VAL A 27 5.04 -2.99 -6.41
N ALA A 28 5.33 -2.58 -7.65
CA ALA A 28 4.66 -3.12 -8.83
C ALA A 28 4.98 -4.61 -9.08
N THR A 29 6.03 -5.15 -8.44
CA THR A 29 6.37 -6.58 -8.57
C THR A 29 5.36 -7.48 -7.85
N TRP A 30 4.64 -6.94 -6.86
CA TRP A 30 3.68 -7.74 -6.09
C TRP A 30 2.26 -7.14 -6.02
N ALA A 31 2.09 -5.83 -6.24
CA ALA A 31 0.78 -5.18 -6.21
C ALA A 31 0.11 -5.27 -7.60
N PRO A 32 -0.95 -6.08 -7.77
CA PRO A 32 -1.49 -6.38 -9.10
C PRO A 32 -2.19 -5.19 -9.77
N TYR A 33 -2.60 -4.17 -9.01
CA TYR A 33 -3.23 -2.97 -9.55
C TYR A 33 -2.21 -1.94 -10.05
N MET A 34 -0.91 -2.22 -9.94
CA MET A 34 0.16 -1.34 -10.44
C MET A 34 0.82 -1.95 -11.65
N ARG A 35 0.86 -1.21 -12.76
CA ARG A 35 1.60 -1.61 -13.96
C ARG A 35 3.08 -1.33 -13.80
N ASN A 36 3.43 -0.22 -13.15
CA ASN A 36 4.80 0.21 -13.00
C ASN A 36 4.97 1.03 -11.72
N SER A 37 6.16 0.93 -11.15
CA SER A 37 6.59 1.77 -10.03
C SER A 37 8.07 2.04 -10.17
N GLN A 38 8.49 3.26 -9.83
CA GLN A 38 9.91 3.62 -9.84
C GLN A 38 10.20 4.68 -8.80
N LEU A 39 11.39 4.60 -8.21
CA LEU A 39 11.84 5.60 -7.27
C LEU A 39 12.08 6.94 -7.98
N LEU A 40 11.76 8.02 -7.29
CA LEU A 40 12.08 9.38 -7.69
C LEU A 40 13.25 9.87 -6.83
N GLY A 41 14.38 10.20 -7.46
CA GLY A 41 15.59 10.56 -6.76
C GLY A 41 16.41 9.36 -6.31
N GLU A 42 17.39 9.60 -5.45
CA GLU A 42 18.37 8.58 -5.04
C GLU A 42 17.99 7.84 -3.77
N GLN A 43 17.07 8.39 -2.98
CA GLN A 43 16.68 7.79 -1.71
C GLN A 43 15.72 6.62 -1.95
N ALA A 44 16.12 5.43 -1.52
CA ALA A 44 15.35 4.20 -1.74
C ALA A 44 14.44 3.84 -0.57
N VAL A 45 14.81 4.23 0.66
CA VAL A 45 14.11 3.86 1.89
C VAL A 45 14.07 5.03 2.87
N GLY A 46 13.17 4.93 3.86
CA GLY A 46 13.09 5.91 4.94
C GLY A 46 12.23 7.11 4.60
N VAL A 47 12.07 7.98 5.59
CA VAL A 47 11.28 9.22 5.45
C VAL A 47 11.85 10.08 4.33
N GLY A 48 10.97 10.53 3.43
CA GLY A 48 11.35 11.32 2.27
C GLY A 48 11.54 10.51 0.98
N ALA A 49 11.61 9.18 1.05
CA ALA A 49 11.65 8.35 -0.15
C ALA A 49 10.37 8.59 -0.97
N ARG A 50 10.52 8.72 -2.29
CA ARG A 50 9.41 9.01 -3.20
C ARG A 50 9.39 8.01 -4.33
N ARG A 51 8.19 7.69 -4.80
CA ARG A 51 8.00 6.83 -5.97
C ARG A 51 6.91 7.37 -6.87
N ALA A 52 7.05 7.11 -8.16
CA ALA A 52 6.03 7.35 -9.16
C ALA A 52 5.36 6.02 -9.49
N MET A 53 4.05 6.04 -9.66
CA MET A 53 3.22 4.87 -9.88
C MET A 53 2.38 5.03 -11.13
N LEU A 54 2.20 3.94 -11.87
CA LEU A 54 1.22 3.84 -12.95
C LEU A 54 0.21 2.78 -12.58
N HIS A 55 -1.03 3.21 -12.36
CA HIS A 55 -2.14 2.30 -12.04
C HIS A 55 -2.58 1.50 -13.27
N ALA A 56 -3.14 0.31 -13.04
CA ALA A 56 -3.66 -0.55 -14.10
C ALA A 56 -4.71 0.14 -14.98
N TRP A 57 -5.44 1.12 -14.45
CA TRP A 57 -6.43 1.91 -15.18
C TRP A 57 -5.83 3.10 -15.94
N GLY A 58 -4.50 3.27 -15.90
CA GLY A 58 -3.79 4.25 -16.70
C GLY A 58 -3.53 5.60 -16.04
N PHE A 59 -4.01 5.86 -14.83
CA PHE A 59 -3.68 7.11 -14.14
C PHE A 59 -2.34 7.00 -13.40
N ARG A 60 -1.67 8.16 -13.27
CA ARG A 60 -0.38 8.28 -12.60
C ARG A 60 -0.53 9.02 -11.28
N PHE A 61 0.30 8.66 -10.32
CA PHE A 61 0.37 9.36 -9.04
C PHE A 61 1.74 9.18 -8.41
N GLU A 62 2.01 9.97 -7.37
CA GLU A 62 3.27 9.92 -6.64
C GLU A 62 2.99 9.69 -5.17
N GLU A 63 3.93 9.04 -4.50
CA GLU A 63 3.86 8.78 -3.07
C GLU A 63 5.16 9.20 -2.40
N CYS A 64 5.06 9.70 -1.16
CA CYS A 64 6.19 10.12 -0.35
C CYS A 64 6.09 9.56 1.06
N VAL A 65 7.12 8.87 1.50
CA VAL A 65 7.18 8.30 2.86
C VAL A 65 7.24 9.41 3.90
N THR A 66 6.34 9.34 4.87
CA THR A 66 6.23 10.30 5.97
C THR A 66 6.66 9.70 7.31
N GLN A 67 6.59 8.37 7.46
CA GLN A 67 7.05 7.64 8.66
C GLN A 67 7.70 6.34 8.21
N TRP A 68 8.74 5.95 8.91
CA TRP A 68 9.47 4.71 8.63
C TRP A 68 9.95 4.09 9.94
N HIS A 69 9.54 2.86 10.19
CA HIS A 69 9.94 2.07 11.37
C HIS A 69 10.52 0.75 10.88
N GLU A 70 11.84 0.65 10.90
CA GLU A 70 12.57 -0.50 10.37
C GLU A 70 12.06 -1.82 10.96
N GLY A 71 11.71 -2.76 10.08
CA GLY A 71 11.17 -4.06 10.46
C GLY A 71 9.72 -4.07 10.96
N LYS A 72 9.07 -2.90 11.03
CA LYS A 72 7.71 -2.76 11.58
C LYS A 72 6.70 -2.16 10.61
N GLY A 73 7.12 -1.23 9.77
CA GLY A 73 6.21 -0.63 8.81
C GLY A 73 6.58 0.79 8.40
N PHE A 74 5.73 1.38 7.59
CA PHE A 74 5.90 2.74 7.09
C PHE A 74 4.56 3.34 6.70
N SER A 75 4.54 4.67 6.63
CA SER A 75 3.39 5.43 6.12
C SER A 75 3.85 6.35 5.00
N PHE A 76 2.97 6.59 4.05
CA PHE A 76 3.22 7.52 2.97
C PHE A 76 1.97 8.30 2.59
N ASP A 77 2.18 9.49 2.02
CA ASP A 77 1.13 10.32 1.46
C ASP A 77 1.07 10.11 -0.05
N VAL A 78 -0.13 10.08 -0.60
CA VAL A 78 -0.36 10.09 -2.04
C VAL A 78 -0.45 11.55 -2.48
N LEU A 79 0.58 12.04 -3.17
CA LEU A 79 0.72 13.46 -3.49
C LEU A 79 -0.25 13.94 -4.58
N LYS A 80 -0.64 13.06 -5.47
CA LYS A 80 -1.58 13.36 -6.57
C LYS A 80 -2.68 12.32 -6.56
N ALA A 81 -3.53 12.40 -5.53
CA ALA A 81 -4.62 11.45 -5.37
C ALA A 81 -5.62 11.56 -6.53
N PRO A 82 -6.14 10.42 -7.03
CA PRO A 82 -7.14 10.45 -8.10
C PRO A 82 -8.44 11.10 -7.61
N PHE A 83 -8.97 12.00 -8.42
CA PHE A 83 -10.26 12.64 -8.15
C PHE A 83 -11.38 11.56 -8.03
N PRO A 84 -12.30 11.65 -7.08
CA PRO A 84 -12.57 12.76 -6.14
C PRO A 84 -11.93 12.63 -4.76
N MET A 85 -10.96 11.75 -4.58
CA MET A 85 -10.26 11.56 -3.31
C MET A 85 -9.31 12.73 -3.03
N LYS A 86 -9.05 12.98 -1.74
CA LYS A 86 -8.06 13.96 -1.29
C LYS A 86 -7.42 13.49 0.01
N GLU A 87 -6.23 14.04 0.29
CA GLU A 87 -5.53 13.81 1.55
C GLU A 87 -5.37 12.31 1.87
N VAL A 88 -4.93 11.56 0.88
CA VAL A 88 -4.78 10.10 1.02
C VAL A 88 -3.47 9.78 1.71
N LYS A 89 -3.56 9.06 2.82
CA LYS A 89 -2.42 8.50 3.55
C LYS A 89 -2.62 7.00 3.68
N GLU A 90 -1.56 6.26 3.42
CA GLU A 90 -1.56 4.82 3.58
C GLU A 90 -0.47 4.38 4.54
N THR A 91 -0.78 3.40 5.37
CA THR A 91 0.15 2.81 6.33
C THR A 91 0.21 1.31 6.13
N TRP A 92 1.43 0.77 6.03
CA TRP A 92 1.69 -0.66 6.03
C TRP A 92 2.42 -1.01 7.31
N ALA A 93 1.94 -2.02 8.02
CA ALA A 93 2.53 -2.47 9.27
C ALA A 93 2.62 -4.00 9.30
N MET A 94 3.59 -4.50 10.03
CA MET A 94 3.74 -5.94 10.23
C MET A 94 4.11 -6.26 11.66
N ALA A 95 3.67 -7.42 12.14
CA ALA A 95 3.94 -7.91 13.47
C ALA A 95 3.94 -9.44 13.48
N ARG A 96 4.59 -10.02 14.49
CA ARG A 96 4.53 -11.47 14.74
C ARG A 96 3.39 -11.74 15.73
N GLU A 97 2.46 -12.61 15.33
CA GLU A 97 1.33 -13.04 16.16
C GLU A 97 1.18 -14.56 16.04
N ASP A 98 1.19 -15.28 17.15
CA ASP A 98 0.94 -16.73 17.22
C ASP A 98 1.78 -17.55 16.21
N GLY A 99 3.06 -17.19 16.03
CA GLY A 99 3.97 -17.87 15.10
C GLY A 99 3.82 -17.48 13.64
N HIS A 100 2.91 -16.56 13.32
CA HIS A 100 2.70 -16.03 11.96
C HIS A 100 3.15 -14.59 11.85
N THR A 101 3.47 -14.16 10.63
CA THR A 101 3.67 -12.74 10.32
C THR A 101 2.36 -12.17 9.84
N VAL A 102 1.87 -11.14 10.52
CA VAL A 102 0.64 -10.44 10.14
C VAL A 102 1.02 -9.13 9.50
N VAL A 103 0.54 -8.90 8.28
CA VAL A 103 0.70 -7.64 7.56
C VAL A 103 -0.67 -6.96 7.50
N SER A 104 -0.71 -5.70 7.88
CA SER A 104 -1.92 -4.87 7.79
C SER A 104 -1.65 -3.65 6.94
N THR A 105 -2.68 -3.18 6.26
CA THR A 105 -2.67 -1.91 5.56
C THR A 105 -3.86 -1.08 6.00
N GLN A 106 -3.62 0.22 6.20
CA GLN A 106 -4.65 1.18 6.57
C GLN A 106 -4.60 2.32 5.57
N VAL A 107 -5.74 2.66 5.00
CA VAL A 107 -5.88 3.81 4.10
C VAL A 107 -6.81 4.84 4.75
N ARG A 108 -6.32 6.06 4.84
CA ARG A 108 -7.09 7.20 5.34
C ARG A 108 -7.23 8.20 4.20
N TYR A 109 -8.44 8.63 3.92
CA TYR A 109 -8.69 9.59 2.83
C TYR A 109 -9.92 10.45 3.09
N GLY A 110 -9.94 11.62 2.45
CA GLY A 110 -11.11 12.48 2.37
C GLY A 110 -11.70 12.47 0.97
N MET A 111 -12.85 13.09 0.82
CA MET A 111 -13.53 13.22 -0.46
C MET A 111 -13.75 14.69 -0.79
N ARG A 112 -13.58 15.04 -2.05
CA ARG A 112 -14.01 16.33 -2.59
C ARG A 112 -15.51 16.31 -2.83
N LEU A 113 -16.11 17.43 -3.15
CA LEU A 113 -17.54 17.60 -3.47
C LEU A 113 -18.50 17.50 -2.28
N GLY A 114 -18.01 17.72 -1.06
CA GLY A 114 -18.84 17.79 0.14
C GLY A 114 -19.74 16.58 0.34
N GLN A 115 -21.05 16.81 0.49
CA GLN A 115 -22.02 15.72 0.71
C GLN A 115 -22.13 14.77 -0.49
N ILE A 116 -22.02 15.29 -1.71
CA ILE A 116 -22.03 14.45 -2.93
C ILE A 116 -20.85 13.49 -2.89
N GLY A 117 -19.67 13.97 -2.50
CA GLY A 117 -18.48 13.13 -2.33
C GLY A 117 -18.69 12.05 -1.28
N ARG A 118 -19.33 12.35 -0.16
CA ARG A 118 -19.63 11.37 0.89
C ARG A 118 -20.57 10.27 0.40
N VAL A 119 -21.55 10.62 -0.41
CA VAL A 119 -22.46 9.64 -1.01
C VAL A 119 -21.71 8.75 -1.99
N LEU A 120 -20.86 9.33 -2.86
CA LEU A 120 -20.00 8.57 -3.78
C LEU A 120 -19.09 7.62 -3.03
N ASP A 121 -18.48 8.08 -1.94
CA ASP A 121 -17.62 7.23 -1.09
C ASP A 121 -18.42 6.05 -0.53
N SER A 122 -19.58 6.33 0.06
CA SER A 122 -20.41 5.30 0.69
C SER A 122 -20.92 4.25 -0.30
N LEU A 123 -21.19 4.66 -1.55
CA LEU A 123 -21.75 3.77 -2.58
C LEU A 123 -20.71 3.08 -3.43
N LEU A 124 -19.54 3.69 -3.63
CA LEU A 124 -18.57 3.21 -4.60
C LEU A 124 -17.11 3.26 -4.13
N VAL A 125 -16.60 4.44 -3.78
CA VAL A 125 -15.16 4.65 -3.59
C VAL A 125 -14.59 3.75 -2.50
N ARG A 126 -15.23 3.64 -1.34
CA ARG A 126 -14.77 2.79 -0.25
C ARG A 126 -14.64 1.32 -0.66
N PHE A 127 -15.54 0.83 -1.51
CA PHE A 127 -15.48 -0.55 -1.99
C PHE A 127 -14.32 -0.77 -2.95
N LEU A 128 -14.05 0.20 -3.83
CA LEU A 128 -12.92 0.14 -4.74
C LEU A 128 -11.59 0.20 -3.98
N VAL A 129 -11.47 1.10 -3.01
CA VAL A 129 -10.27 1.21 -2.17
C VAL A 129 -10.03 -0.10 -1.41
N ARG A 130 -11.07 -0.63 -0.76
CA ARG A 130 -10.96 -1.89 -0.01
C ARG A 130 -10.60 -3.06 -0.92
N ARG A 131 -11.15 -3.09 -2.12
CA ARG A 131 -10.82 -4.11 -3.13
C ARG A 131 -9.32 -4.07 -3.47
N GLU A 132 -8.77 -2.88 -3.66
CA GLU A 132 -7.33 -2.73 -3.95
C GLU A 132 -6.48 -3.10 -2.74
N MET A 133 -6.88 -2.72 -1.53
CA MET A 133 -6.18 -3.10 -0.31
C MET A 133 -6.07 -4.63 -0.20
N ARG A 134 -7.17 -5.33 -0.41
CA ARG A 134 -7.21 -6.79 -0.39
C ARG A 134 -6.38 -7.41 -1.50
N ALA A 135 -6.44 -6.84 -2.69
CA ALA A 135 -5.65 -7.29 -3.83
C ALA A 135 -4.15 -7.12 -3.57
N GLY A 136 -3.75 -6.00 -2.97
CA GLY A 136 -2.37 -5.74 -2.58
C GLY A 136 -1.86 -6.75 -1.57
N LEU A 137 -2.63 -7.01 -0.52
CA LEU A 137 -2.27 -8.00 0.51
C LEU A 137 -2.15 -9.42 -0.07
N ARG A 138 -3.09 -9.83 -0.93
CA ARG A 138 -3.02 -11.12 -1.62
C ARG A 138 -1.82 -11.20 -2.55
N GLY A 139 -1.54 -10.12 -3.29
CA GLY A 139 -0.38 -10.04 -4.18
C GLY A 139 0.93 -10.18 -3.42
N LEU A 140 1.05 -9.50 -2.29
CA LEU A 140 2.20 -9.62 -1.39
C LEU A 140 2.38 -11.06 -0.92
N ARG A 141 1.33 -11.67 -0.42
CA ARG A 141 1.34 -13.04 0.06
C ARG A 141 1.77 -14.01 -1.04
N GLN A 142 1.17 -13.93 -2.22
CA GLN A 142 1.51 -14.78 -3.35
C GLN A 142 2.96 -14.61 -3.80
N HIS A 143 3.44 -13.37 -3.83
CA HIS A 143 4.82 -13.07 -4.20
C HIS A 143 5.81 -13.71 -3.23
N ILE A 144 5.56 -13.61 -1.93
CA ILE A 144 6.42 -14.18 -0.89
C ILE A 144 6.37 -15.72 -0.91
N GLU A 145 5.18 -16.30 -1.06
CA GLU A 145 5.00 -17.76 -1.14
C GLU A 145 5.71 -18.36 -2.35
N ARG A 146 5.70 -17.68 -3.50
CA ARG A 146 6.45 -18.11 -4.69
C ARG A 146 7.95 -18.08 -4.44
N SER A 147 8.44 -17.08 -3.75
CA SER A 147 9.88 -16.95 -3.44
C SER A 147 10.35 -18.07 -2.52
N THR A 148 9.50 -18.57 -1.61
CA THR A 148 9.82 -19.69 -0.73
C THR A 148 9.68 -21.05 -1.40
N GLY A 149 8.83 -21.17 -2.42
CA GLY A 149 8.60 -22.39 -3.17
C GLY A 149 9.70 -22.73 -4.18
N ASP A 150 10.50 -21.75 -4.58
CA ASP A 150 11.56 -21.89 -5.58
C ASP A 150 12.95 -22.21 -4.99
N SER A 151 13.03 -22.50 -3.69
CA SER A 151 14.28 -22.81 -2.99
C SER A 151 14.53 -24.31 -2.88
#